data_88ab65ebbf6fc21cc048776918d37ee0
#
_entry.id   88ab65ebbf6fc21cc048776918d37ee0
#
_cell.length_a   1.000
_cell.length_b   1.000
_cell.length_c   1.000
_cell.angle_alpha   90.00
_cell.angle_beta   90.00
_cell.angle_gamma   90.00
#
_symmetry.space_group_name_H-M   'P 1'
#
loop_
_entity.id
_entity.type
_entity.pdbx_description
1 polymer ?
#
loop_
_entity_poly.entity_id
_entity_poly.type
_entity_poly.pdbx_seq_one_letter_code
_entity_poly.pdbx_strand_id
1 'polypeptide(L)'
;METTNTLVLAQVAEIELIYKSKVKASERPKVTTSRDAYQLFKQNWDENKIEFIEQFKVLFLNRNNKVLGIFEVSTGGVTGTVADPKVIFMAALKINACNLIACHNHPSGSLKPSRADEELTQKIKEAGKYLDLPVIDHLIITSDDGYYSFADEGLL
;
A
#
# COMPACT_ATOMS: atom_id res chain seq x y z
N MET A 1 0.06 0.98 62.86
CA MET A 1 0.94 0.97 61.66
C MET A 1 0.11 0.57 60.48
N GLU A 2 -0.38 1.56 59.74
CA GLU A 2 -1.07 1.32 58.49
C GLU A 2 -0.02 1.03 57.39
N THR A 3 0.01 -0.19 56.93
CA THR A 3 0.77 -0.56 55.74
C THR A 3 0.01 0.01 54.52
N THR A 4 0.45 1.18 54.08
CA THR A 4 0.03 1.73 52.78
C THR A 4 0.54 0.77 51.71
N ASN A 5 -0.39 -0.04 51.21
CA ASN A 5 -0.17 -0.87 50.05
C ASN A 5 -0.11 0.06 48.83
N THR A 6 1.06 0.58 48.53
CA THR A 6 1.30 1.37 47.33
C THR A 6 1.25 0.39 46.16
N LEU A 7 0.10 0.33 45.51
CA LEU A 7 -0.02 -0.33 44.21
C LEU A 7 1.03 0.30 43.28
N VAL A 8 2.11 -0.43 43.06
CA VAL A 8 3.08 -0.06 42.03
C VAL A 8 2.33 -0.25 40.71
N LEU A 9 1.79 0.85 40.20
CA LEU A 9 1.23 0.89 38.85
C LEU A 9 2.34 0.46 37.88
N ALA A 10 2.16 -0.68 37.22
CA ALA A 10 3.10 -1.11 36.20
C ALA A 10 3.25 0.01 35.15
N GLN A 11 4.49 0.35 34.85
CA GLN A 11 4.75 1.31 33.79
C GLN A 11 4.26 0.71 32.44
N VAL A 12 3.37 1.42 31.77
CA VAL A 12 2.91 1.07 30.42
C VAL A 12 3.49 2.06 29.42
N ALA A 13 3.78 1.58 28.21
CA ALA A 13 4.27 2.44 27.15
C ALA A 13 3.15 3.35 26.66
N GLU A 14 3.46 4.62 26.46
CA GLU A 14 2.60 5.57 25.79
C GLU A 14 2.82 5.45 24.26
N ILE A 15 1.73 5.51 23.50
CA ILE A 15 1.78 5.42 22.05
C ILE A 15 1.44 6.78 21.48
N GLU A 16 2.33 7.29 20.63
CA GLU A 16 2.12 8.55 19.92
C GLU A 16 2.06 8.28 18.41
N LEU A 17 1.04 8.86 17.74
CA LEU A 17 0.90 8.79 16.30
C LEU A 17 1.38 10.10 15.67
N ILE A 18 2.52 10.03 14.99
CA ILE A 18 3.11 11.18 14.31
C ILE A 18 3.24 10.89 12.83
N TYR A 19 2.68 11.74 12.00
CA TYR A 19 2.90 11.79 10.56
C TYR A 19 3.34 13.19 10.16
N LYS A 20 4.55 13.28 9.58
CA LYS A 20 5.09 14.54 9.05
C LYS A 20 5.24 14.41 7.54
N SER A 21 4.36 15.06 6.80
CA SER A 21 4.50 15.16 5.35
C SER A 21 5.63 16.12 4.98
N LYS A 22 6.50 15.66 4.08
CA LYS A 22 7.58 16.48 3.49
C LYS A 22 7.13 17.22 2.23
N VAL A 23 5.94 16.90 1.72
CA VAL A 23 5.39 17.45 0.48
C VAL A 23 4.18 18.32 0.82
N LYS A 24 4.20 19.58 0.37
CA LYS A 24 3.07 20.48 0.57
C LYS A 24 1.81 19.95 -0.12
N ALA A 25 0.65 20.19 0.46
CA ALA A 25 -0.63 19.69 -0.07
C ALA A 25 -0.88 20.15 -1.53
N SER A 26 -0.45 21.37 -1.89
CA SER A 26 -0.55 21.90 -3.25
C SER A 26 0.34 21.18 -4.26
N GLU A 27 1.44 20.59 -3.81
CA GLU A 27 2.43 19.91 -4.65
C GLU A 27 2.19 18.42 -4.78
N ARG A 28 1.21 17.88 -4.06
CA ARG A 28 0.88 16.45 -4.11
C ARG A 28 0.22 16.09 -5.43
N PRO A 29 0.71 15.06 -6.14
CA PRO A 29 0.06 14.60 -7.36
C PRO A 29 -1.34 14.07 -7.05
N LYS A 30 -2.25 14.23 -8.00
CA LYS A 30 -3.61 13.73 -7.93
C LYS A 30 -3.75 12.51 -8.84
N VAL A 31 -4.42 11.47 -8.34
CA VAL A 31 -4.76 10.27 -9.11
C VAL A 31 -6.23 10.32 -9.47
N THR A 32 -6.53 10.35 -10.76
CA THR A 32 -7.91 10.34 -11.30
C THR A 32 -8.19 9.08 -12.13
N THR A 33 -7.16 8.47 -12.67
CA THR A 33 -7.24 7.28 -13.52
C THR A 33 -6.22 6.22 -13.07
N SER A 34 -6.42 4.97 -13.51
CA SER A 34 -5.44 3.89 -13.34
C SER A 34 -4.08 4.27 -13.96
N ARG A 35 -4.12 5.01 -15.07
CA ARG A 35 -2.91 5.48 -15.76
C ARG A 35 -2.09 6.46 -14.91
N ASP A 36 -2.74 7.37 -14.18
CA ASP A 36 -2.04 8.28 -13.27
C ASP A 36 -1.30 7.48 -12.18
N ALA A 37 -1.96 6.50 -11.61
CA ALA A 37 -1.36 5.60 -10.62
C ALA A 37 -0.18 4.81 -11.21
N TYR A 38 -0.35 4.25 -12.41
CA TYR A 38 0.72 3.55 -13.13
C TYR A 38 1.96 4.43 -13.31
N GLN A 39 1.79 5.65 -13.78
CA GLN A 39 2.90 6.58 -13.99
C GLN A 39 3.64 6.88 -12.68
N LEU A 40 2.91 7.11 -11.59
CA LEU A 40 3.51 7.35 -10.28
C LEU A 40 4.29 6.14 -9.76
N PHE A 41 3.73 4.94 -9.90
CA PHE A 41 4.45 3.72 -9.54
C PHE A 41 5.70 3.52 -10.40
N LYS A 42 5.58 3.68 -11.71
CA LYS A 42 6.70 3.49 -12.64
C LYS A 42 7.86 4.45 -12.35
N GLN A 43 7.55 5.73 -12.07
CA GLN A 43 8.55 6.75 -11.70
C GLN A 43 9.25 6.45 -10.35
N ASN A 44 8.58 5.75 -9.44
CA ASN A 44 9.09 5.41 -8.11
C ASN A 44 9.50 3.95 -7.96
N TRP A 45 9.61 3.22 -9.07
CA TRP A 45 10.12 1.85 -9.08
C TRP A 45 11.59 1.82 -9.41
N ASP A 46 12.35 1.00 -8.69
CA ASP A 46 13.77 0.81 -8.98
C ASP A 46 13.94 -0.03 -10.25
N GLU A 47 14.46 0.59 -11.31
CA GLU A 47 14.69 -0.06 -12.60
C GLU A 47 15.62 -1.28 -12.51
N ASN A 48 16.53 -1.28 -11.54
CA ASN A 48 17.44 -2.40 -11.32
C ASN A 48 16.76 -3.60 -10.64
N LYS A 49 15.57 -3.42 -10.09
CA LYS A 49 14.83 -4.46 -9.37
C LYS A 49 13.61 -4.96 -10.11
N ILE A 50 13.05 -4.19 -11.03
CA ILE A 50 11.77 -4.49 -11.68
C ILE A 50 11.77 -5.82 -12.46
N GLU A 51 12.90 -6.20 -13.05
CA GLU A 51 13.08 -7.50 -13.73
C GLU A 51 13.70 -8.58 -12.85
N PHE A 52 14.17 -8.20 -11.66
CA PHE A 52 14.98 -9.06 -10.82
C PHE A 52 14.21 -9.66 -9.66
N ILE A 53 13.37 -8.88 -8.99
CA ILE A 53 12.67 -9.31 -7.77
C ILE A 53 11.27 -8.73 -7.73
N GLU A 54 10.32 -9.51 -7.23
CA GLU A 54 8.96 -9.04 -7.03
C GLU A 54 8.87 -8.16 -5.79
N GLN A 55 8.27 -6.99 -5.94
CA GLN A 55 8.01 -6.04 -4.87
C GLN A 55 6.54 -5.67 -4.85
N PHE A 56 6.01 -5.44 -3.67
CA PHE A 56 4.65 -4.97 -3.45
C PHE A 56 4.68 -3.59 -2.82
N LYS A 57 4.07 -2.61 -3.48
CA LYS A 57 4.01 -1.23 -3.02
C LYS A 57 2.56 -0.72 -2.98
N VAL A 58 2.33 0.28 -2.16
CA VAL A 58 1.02 0.91 -2.02
C VAL A 58 1.15 2.42 -2.09
N LEU A 59 0.29 3.06 -2.88
CA LEU A 59 0.02 4.50 -2.83
C LEU A 59 -1.12 4.75 -1.86
N PHE A 60 -0.91 5.66 -0.93
CA PHE A 60 -1.94 6.14 -0.01
C PHE A 60 -2.43 7.51 -0.44
N LEU A 61 -3.74 7.67 -0.47
CA LEU A 61 -4.41 8.86 -0.96
C LEU A 61 -5.26 9.51 0.13
N ASN A 62 -5.37 10.82 0.08
CA ASN A 62 -6.35 11.56 0.87
C ASN A 62 -7.73 11.52 0.21
N ARG A 63 -8.72 12.15 0.85
CA ARG A 63 -10.11 12.17 0.36
C ARG A 63 -10.27 12.83 -1.03
N ASN A 64 -9.34 13.69 -1.43
CA ASN A 64 -9.32 14.33 -2.75
C ASN A 64 -8.43 13.57 -3.76
N ASN A 65 -8.10 12.31 -3.47
CA ASN A 65 -7.23 11.45 -4.28
C ASN A 65 -5.85 12.04 -4.55
N LYS A 66 -5.36 12.90 -3.65
CA LYS A 66 -3.98 13.35 -3.68
C LYS A 66 -3.09 12.39 -2.92
N VAL A 67 -1.92 12.12 -3.47
CA VAL A 67 -0.97 11.16 -2.90
C VAL A 67 -0.38 11.68 -1.60
N LEU A 68 -0.56 10.93 -0.53
CA LEU A 68 0.08 11.15 0.78
C LEU A 68 1.48 10.55 0.83
N GLY A 69 1.69 9.44 0.16
CA GLY A 69 2.97 8.75 0.10
C GLY A 69 2.89 7.42 -0.62
N ILE A 70 4.05 6.86 -0.89
CA ILE A 70 4.24 5.50 -1.39
C ILE A 70 4.95 4.68 -0.30
N PHE A 71 4.53 3.43 -0.14
CA PHE A 71 5.07 2.52 0.86
C PHE A 71 5.41 1.17 0.22
N GLU A 72 6.66 0.73 0.41
CA GLU A 72 7.07 -0.61 0.04
C GLU A 72 6.67 -1.58 1.16
N VAL A 73 5.71 -2.43 0.85
CA VAL A 73 5.15 -3.39 1.82
C VAL A 73 6.05 -4.60 1.97
N SER A 74 6.53 -5.13 0.84
CA SER A 74 7.37 -6.33 0.82
C SER A 74 8.23 -6.38 -0.43
N THR A 75 9.35 -7.07 -0.28
CA THR A 75 10.25 -7.46 -1.35
C THR A 75 10.45 -8.96 -1.20
N GLY A 76 10.05 -9.73 -2.22
CA GLY A 76 10.06 -11.19 -2.19
C GLY A 76 11.11 -11.81 -3.08
N GLY A 77 10.97 -13.11 -3.34
CA GLY A 77 11.80 -13.85 -4.27
C GLY A 77 11.46 -13.61 -5.75
N VAL A 78 12.09 -14.38 -6.64
CA VAL A 78 11.88 -14.27 -8.10
C VAL A 78 10.48 -14.72 -8.53
N THR A 79 9.87 -15.63 -7.77
CA THR A 79 8.60 -16.28 -8.11
C THR A 79 7.40 -15.74 -7.35
N GLY A 80 7.58 -14.76 -6.48
CA GLY A 80 6.48 -14.13 -5.76
C GLY A 80 6.92 -13.40 -4.49
N THR A 81 6.06 -12.53 -4.02
CA THR A 81 6.17 -11.83 -2.73
C THR A 81 4.88 -11.98 -1.94
N VAL A 82 5.00 -11.98 -0.62
CA VAL A 82 3.86 -12.00 0.29
C VAL A 82 3.63 -10.59 0.83
N ALA A 83 2.45 -10.03 0.54
CA ALA A 83 2.02 -8.77 1.14
C ALA A 83 1.06 -9.06 2.29
N ASP A 84 1.42 -8.60 3.50
CA ASP A 84 0.58 -8.76 4.68
C ASP A 84 -0.40 -7.57 4.77
N PRO A 85 -1.72 -7.81 4.70
CA PRO A 85 -2.72 -6.75 4.87
C PRO A 85 -2.56 -5.96 6.17
N LYS A 86 -2.11 -6.60 7.25
CA LYS A 86 -1.86 -5.92 8.52
C LYS A 86 -0.80 -4.81 8.36
N VAL A 87 0.28 -5.08 7.65
CA VAL A 87 1.35 -4.09 7.40
C VAL A 87 0.85 -2.96 6.52
N ILE A 88 0.06 -3.26 5.48
CA ILE A 88 -0.56 -2.27 4.60
C ILE A 88 -1.42 -1.30 5.41
N PHE A 89 -2.32 -1.83 6.23
CA PHE A 89 -3.28 -1.01 6.97
C PHE A 89 -2.66 -0.31 8.18
N MET A 90 -1.61 -0.85 8.78
CA MET A 90 -0.81 -0.12 9.76
C MET A 90 -0.26 1.19 9.18
N ALA A 91 0.32 1.13 7.98
CA ALA A 91 0.83 2.31 7.30
C ALA A 91 -0.30 3.28 6.90
N ALA A 92 -1.39 2.75 6.34
CA ALA A 92 -2.56 3.55 5.94
C ALA A 92 -3.17 4.33 7.11
N LEU A 93 -3.37 3.67 8.25
CA LEU A 93 -3.93 4.28 9.45
C LEU A 93 -2.99 5.33 10.06
N LYS A 94 -1.69 5.05 10.06
CA LYS A 94 -0.68 5.97 10.60
C LYS A 94 -0.66 7.31 9.87
N ILE A 95 -0.87 7.33 8.57
CA ILE A 95 -0.87 8.55 7.75
C ILE A 95 -2.26 9.11 7.49
N ASN A 96 -3.28 8.54 8.11
CA ASN A 96 -4.68 8.94 7.93
C ASN A 96 -5.12 8.92 6.45
N ALA A 97 -4.76 7.85 5.74
CA ALA A 97 -5.19 7.65 4.37
C ALA A 97 -6.72 7.46 4.28
N CYS A 98 -7.31 7.89 3.17
CA CYS A 98 -8.73 7.67 2.87
C CYS A 98 -8.96 6.60 1.82
N ASN A 99 -7.97 6.40 0.94
CA ASN A 99 -7.98 5.38 -0.11
C ASN A 99 -6.58 4.81 -0.28
N LEU A 100 -6.49 3.67 -0.91
CA LEU A 100 -5.21 3.10 -1.30
C LEU A 100 -5.27 2.44 -2.69
N ILE A 101 -4.13 2.43 -3.36
CA ILE A 101 -3.89 1.72 -4.60
C ILE A 101 -2.69 0.81 -4.39
N ALA A 102 -2.89 -0.49 -4.64
CA ALA A 102 -1.81 -1.47 -4.58
C ALA A 102 -1.11 -1.61 -5.94
N CYS A 103 0.13 -2.02 -5.92
CA CYS A 103 0.87 -2.36 -7.13
C CYS A 103 1.96 -3.38 -6.82
N HIS A 104 2.14 -4.34 -7.70
CA HIS A 104 3.31 -5.21 -7.71
C HIS A 104 3.86 -5.37 -9.12
N ASN A 105 5.12 -5.73 -9.21
CA ASN A 105 5.75 -6.00 -10.50
C ASN A 105 5.85 -7.50 -10.75
N HIS A 106 5.76 -7.87 -12.01
CA HIS A 106 6.10 -9.21 -12.48
C HIS A 106 7.45 -9.19 -13.20
N PRO A 107 8.53 -9.73 -12.59
CA PRO A 107 9.84 -9.79 -13.24
C PRO A 107 9.82 -10.57 -14.57
N SER A 108 8.88 -11.50 -14.74
CA SER A 108 8.72 -12.28 -15.98
C SER A 108 8.27 -11.47 -17.19
N GLY A 109 7.78 -10.24 -16.99
CA GLY A 109 7.19 -9.43 -18.06
C GLY A 109 5.72 -9.73 -18.37
N SER A 110 5.09 -10.71 -17.70
CA SER A 110 3.67 -11.02 -17.89
C SER A 110 2.79 -10.06 -17.10
N LEU A 111 1.80 -9.46 -17.73
CA LEU A 111 0.78 -8.63 -17.07
C LEU A 111 -0.41 -9.44 -16.56
N LYS A 112 -0.44 -10.76 -16.83
CA LYS A 112 -1.55 -11.60 -16.40
C LYS A 112 -1.48 -11.84 -14.88
N PRO A 113 -2.56 -11.55 -14.12
CA PRO A 113 -2.61 -11.85 -12.71
C PRO A 113 -2.57 -13.36 -12.46
N SER A 114 -1.89 -13.76 -11.39
CA SER A 114 -1.98 -15.12 -10.87
C SER A 114 -3.21 -15.27 -9.97
N ARG A 115 -3.58 -16.51 -9.68
CA ARG A 115 -4.63 -16.79 -8.71
C ARG A 115 -4.29 -16.21 -7.33
N ALA A 116 -3.03 -16.26 -6.93
CA ALA A 116 -2.57 -15.69 -5.67
C ALA A 116 -2.74 -14.15 -5.65
N ASP A 117 -2.52 -13.48 -6.78
CA ASP A 117 -2.75 -12.04 -6.92
C ASP A 117 -4.23 -11.69 -6.74
N GLU A 118 -5.11 -12.47 -7.35
CA GLU A 118 -6.55 -12.28 -7.21
C GLU A 118 -7.04 -12.50 -5.77
N GLU A 119 -6.57 -13.58 -5.13
CA GLU A 119 -6.91 -13.90 -3.74
C GLU A 119 -6.41 -12.80 -2.78
N LEU A 120 -5.19 -12.32 -2.97
CA LEU A 120 -4.61 -11.22 -2.19
C LEU A 120 -5.40 -9.92 -2.39
N THR A 121 -5.74 -9.60 -3.63
CA THR A 121 -6.55 -8.43 -3.98
C THR A 121 -7.89 -8.44 -3.24
N GLN A 122 -8.60 -9.56 -3.25
CA GLN A 122 -9.86 -9.70 -2.54
C GLN A 122 -9.68 -9.58 -1.01
N LYS A 123 -8.64 -10.18 -0.47
CA LYS A 123 -8.33 -10.10 0.98
C LYS A 123 -8.07 -8.65 1.42
N ILE A 124 -7.29 -7.90 0.66
CA ILE A 124 -7.01 -6.50 0.95
C ILE A 124 -8.27 -5.64 0.82
N LYS A 125 -9.06 -5.88 -0.23
CA LYS A 125 -10.34 -5.20 -0.47
C LYS A 125 -11.30 -5.39 0.72
N GLU A 126 -11.47 -6.62 1.18
CA GLU A 126 -12.35 -6.91 2.33
C GLU A 126 -11.83 -6.26 3.62
N ALA A 127 -10.53 -6.34 3.90
CA ALA A 127 -9.95 -5.71 5.07
C ALA A 127 -10.13 -4.18 5.04
N GLY A 128 -9.92 -3.55 3.90
CA GLY A 128 -10.11 -2.11 3.72
C GLY A 128 -11.55 -1.67 3.91
N LYS A 129 -12.51 -2.51 3.54
CA LYS A 129 -13.94 -2.24 3.73
C LYS A 129 -14.29 -2.05 5.21
N TYR A 130 -13.74 -2.89 6.09
CA TYR A 130 -14.00 -2.79 7.54
C TYR A 130 -13.35 -1.56 8.19
N LEU A 131 -12.35 -0.96 7.56
CA LEU A 131 -11.61 0.18 8.08
C LEU A 131 -11.98 1.50 7.39
N ASP A 132 -13.00 1.51 6.52
CA ASP A 132 -13.33 2.65 5.67
C ASP A 132 -12.11 3.15 4.85
N LEU A 133 -11.28 2.21 4.41
CA LEU A 133 -10.09 2.41 3.59
C LEU A 133 -10.22 1.60 2.28
N PRO A 134 -11.06 2.05 1.34
CA PRO A 134 -11.26 1.30 0.12
C PRO A 134 -9.98 1.17 -0.70
N VAL A 135 -9.77 -0.04 -1.21
CA VAL A 135 -8.76 -0.33 -2.23
C VAL A 135 -9.39 0.03 -3.56
N ILE A 136 -8.97 1.15 -4.14
CA ILE A 136 -9.60 1.65 -5.37
C ILE A 136 -9.02 1.06 -6.64
N ASP A 137 -7.78 0.53 -6.58
CA ASP A 137 -7.18 -0.25 -7.65
C ASP A 137 -6.04 -1.14 -7.14
N HIS A 138 -5.68 -2.13 -7.95
CA HIS A 138 -4.46 -2.92 -7.83
C HIS A 138 -3.87 -3.07 -9.23
N LEU A 139 -2.61 -2.66 -9.38
CA LEU A 139 -1.91 -2.68 -10.65
C LEU A 139 -0.84 -3.78 -10.70
N ILE A 140 -0.64 -4.34 -11.87
CA ILE A 140 0.54 -5.15 -12.20
C ILE A 140 1.35 -4.37 -13.22
N ILE A 141 2.64 -4.24 -12.97
CA ILE A 141 3.58 -3.56 -13.86
C ILE A 141 4.74 -4.49 -14.23
N THR A 142 5.44 -4.15 -15.29
CA THR A 142 6.64 -4.82 -15.76
C THR A 142 7.69 -3.79 -16.16
N SER A 143 8.87 -4.23 -16.58
CA SER A 143 9.88 -3.34 -17.15
C SER A 143 9.40 -2.68 -18.45
N ASP A 144 8.58 -3.39 -19.21
CA ASP A 144 7.98 -2.88 -20.43
C ASP A 144 6.89 -1.83 -20.14
N ASP A 145 6.48 -1.13 -21.18
CA ASP A 145 5.35 -0.22 -21.10
C ASP A 145 4.02 -0.99 -21.00
N GLY A 146 3.08 -0.39 -20.26
CA GLY A 146 1.77 -0.97 -20.03
C GLY A 146 1.62 -1.51 -18.60
N TYR A 147 0.38 -1.78 -18.26
CA TYR A 147 0.01 -2.27 -16.93
C TYR A 147 -1.32 -3.03 -17.02
N TYR A 148 -1.57 -3.84 -16.01
CA TYR A 148 -2.87 -4.43 -15.74
C TYR A 148 -3.52 -3.70 -14.56
N SER A 149 -4.80 -3.38 -14.65
CA SER A 149 -5.59 -2.77 -13.58
C SER A 149 -6.76 -3.68 -13.21
N PHE A 150 -6.83 -4.11 -11.96
CA PHE A 150 -7.95 -4.91 -11.48
C PHE A 150 -9.28 -4.15 -11.50
N ALA A 151 -9.25 -2.83 -11.31
CA ALA A 151 -10.46 -2.00 -11.37
C ALA A 151 -10.95 -1.84 -12.82
N ASP A 152 -10.06 -1.57 -13.78
CA ASP A 152 -10.42 -1.44 -15.19
C ASP A 152 -10.99 -2.76 -15.75
N GLU A 153 -10.52 -3.90 -15.25
CA GLU A 153 -11.01 -5.24 -15.63
C GLU A 153 -12.26 -5.69 -14.82
N GLY A 154 -12.77 -4.85 -13.93
CA GLY A 154 -13.98 -5.12 -13.16
C GLY A 154 -13.82 -6.13 -12.02
N LEU A 155 -12.60 -6.33 -11.54
CA LEU A 155 -12.29 -7.27 -10.45
C LEU A 155 -12.18 -6.60 -9.07
N LEU A 156 -12.33 -5.28 -9.01
CA LEU A 156 -12.38 -4.48 -7.79
C LEU A 156 -13.66 -3.70 -7.64
#